data_d4587dbe1cea7eca69b40a9f352b1abf
#
_entry.id   d4587dbe1cea7eca69b40a9f352b1abf
#
_cell.length_a   1.000
_cell.length_b   1.000
_cell.length_c   1.000
_cell.angle_alpha   90.00
_cell.angle_beta   90.00
_cell.angle_gamma   90.00
#
_symmetry.space_group_name_H-M   'P 1'
#
loop_
_entity.id
_entity.type
_entity.pdbx_description
1 polymer ?
#
loop_
_entity_poly.entity_id
_entity_poly.type
_entity_poly.pdbx_seq_one_letter_code
_entity_poly.pdbx_strand_id
1 'polypeptide(L)'
;QAKPWFFHLDRVLLIYAILGILYFLRGKNEKIWGISFEEGCKNKKCIGAVLAVMLILCIGVAGMVQLNTFSPRGGQIHQELTKAIMDGRLYLDEEPPQYLEEMDNPYDFNQREYLQVRHKDQPEYKWDYAYYDGKYYIYFGILPVLLMYLPIYALTGIMLRTDLVVGILSILLIGASFWLVREIFSRWFRSSSYLLYPILSTA
;
A
#
# COMPACT_ATOMS: atom_id res chain seq x y z
N GLN A 1 25.64 -1.27 26.78
CA GLN A 1 25.36 -2.72 26.58
C GLN A 1 24.09 -2.82 25.73
N ALA A 2 24.20 -3.31 24.48
CA ALA A 2 23.05 -3.60 23.65
C ALA A 2 22.23 -4.70 24.32
N LYS A 3 20.94 -4.42 24.59
CA LYS A 3 20.02 -5.44 25.10
C LYS A 3 19.98 -6.62 24.11
N PRO A 4 20.01 -7.88 24.58
CA PRO A 4 19.94 -9.02 23.68
C PRO A 4 18.70 -8.93 22.80
N TRP A 5 18.89 -9.11 21.52
CA TRP A 5 17.89 -8.96 20.47
C TRP A 5 16.59 -9.78 20.68
N PHE A 6 16.63 -10.81 21.50
CA PHE A 6 15.54 -11.76 21.74
C PHE A 6 14.41 -11.27 22.66
N PHE A 7 14.62 -10.25 23.48
CA PHE A 7 13.68 -9.85 24.55
C PHE A 7 12.97 -8.50 24.27
N HIS A 8 12.61 -8.22 23.04
CA HIS A 8 11.69 -7.14 22.75
C HIS A 8 10.24 -7.60 22.94
N LEU A 9 9.45 -6.83 23.70
CA LEU A 9 8.05 -7.15 24.05
C LEU A 9 7.18 -7.38 22.82
N ASP A 10 7.37 -6.58 21.77
CA ASP A 10 6.71 -6.69 20.47
C ASP A 10 6.90 -8.06 19.80
N ARG A 11 8.10 -8.63 19.90
CA ARG A 11 8.42 -9.96 19.35
C ARG A 11 7.84 -11.08 20.18
N VAL A 12 7.87 -10.93 21.51
CA VAL A 12 7.22 -11.89 22.41
C VAL A 12 5.73 -11.93 22.12
N LEU A 13 5.09 -10.78 22.00
CA LEU A 13 3.67 -10.67 21.63
C LEU A 13 3.39 -11.27 20.26
N LEU A 14 4.24 -11.01 19.26
CA LEU A 14 4.13 -11.60 17.92
C LEU A 14 4.23 -13.13 17.97
N ILE A 15 5.18 -13.69 18.70
CA ILE A 15 5.34 -15.14 18.87
C ILE A 15 4.08 -15.73 19.53
N TYR A 16 3.58 -15.11 20.61
CA TYR A 16 2.34 -15.56 21.26
C TYR A 16 1.13 -15.47 20.34
N ALA A 17 1.03 -14.41 19.53
CA ALA A 17 -0.02 -14.27 18.53
C ALA A 17 0.06 -15.39 17.46
N ILE A 18 1.27 -15.68 16.94
CA ILE A 18 1.51 -16.78 15.98
C ILE A 18 1.17 -18.13 16.61
N LEU A 19 1.63 -18.40 17.83
CA LEU A 19 1.32 -19.64 18.55
C LEU A 19 -0.18 -19.78 18.85
N GLY A 20 -0.84 -18.68 19.20
CA GLY A 20 -2.29 -18.61 19.37
C GLY A 20 -3.03 -18.94 18.07
N ILE A 21 -2.63 -18.34 16.96
CA ILE A 21 -3.17 -18.61 15.62
C ILE A 21 -2.94 -20.09 15.28
N LEU A 22 -1.73 -20.62 15.42
CA LEU A 22 -1.40 -22.02 15.16
C LEU A 22 -2.20 -22.98 16.05
N TYR A 23 -2.43 -22.62 17.31
CA TYR A 23 -3.28 -23.39 18.22
C TYR A 23 -4.74 -23.41 17.76
N PHE A 24 -5.28 -22.26 17.35
CA PHE A 24 -6.62 -22.16 16.77
C PHE A 24 -6.74 -22.89 15.43
N LEU A 25 -5.69 -22.83 14.59
CA LEU A 25 -5.63 -23.51 13.29
C LEU A 25 -5.39 -25.03 13.42
N ARG A 26 -5.09 -25.54 14.61
CA ARG A 26 -4.92 -26.97 14.84
C ARG A 26 -6.26 -27.68 14.64
N GLY A 27 -6.36 -28.52 13.60
CA GLY A 27 -7.59 -29.15 13.10
C GLY A 27 -8.40 -30.05 14.05
N LYS A 28 -8.11 -29.99 15.36
CA LYS A 28 -8.89 -30.72 16.41
C LYS A 28 -10.15 -29.96 16.86
N ASN A 29 -10.37 -28.71 16.39
CA ASN A 29 -11.52 -27.93 16.80
C ASN A 29 -12.66 -28.11 15.79
N GLU A 30 -13.30 -29.29 15.80
CA GLU A 30 -14.40 -29.64 14.89
C GLU A 30 -15.53 -28.60 14.84
N LYS A 31 -15.77 -27.89 15.96
CA LYS A 31 -16.80 -26.82 16.02
C LYS A 31 -16.45 -25.60 15.16
N ILE A 32 -15.18 -25.34 14.93
CA ILE A 32 -14.74 -24.16 14.15
C ILE A 32 -14.45 -24.55 12.70
N TRP A 33 -13.80 -25.71 12.50
CA TRP A 33 -13.42 -26.23 11.18
C TRP A 33 -14.53 -26.98 10.46
N GLY A 34 -15.53 -27.47 11.21
CA GLY A 34 -16.61 -28.30 10.68
C GLY A 34 -17.69 -27.54 9.92
N ILE A 35 -17.72 -26.20 9.99
CA ILE A 35 -18.69 -25.40 9.25
C ILE A 35 -18.21 -25.26 7.80
N SER A 36 -18.98 -25.77 6.84
CA SER A 36 -18.70 -25.59 5.42
C SER A 36 -18.86 -24.12 5.00
N PHE A 37 -18.21 -23.71 3.90
CA PHE A 37 -18.34 -22.36 3.37
C PHE A 37 -19.80 -22.02 3.04
N GLU A 38 -20.53 -22.96 2.45
CA GLU A 38 -21.94 -22.77 2.10
C GLU A 38 -22.84 -22.55 3.33
N GLU A 39 -22.62 -23.30 4.41
CA GLU A 39 -23.33 -23.15 5.68
C GLU A 39 -22.93 -21.83 6.38
N GLY A 40 -21.64 -21.51 6.37
CA GLY A 40 -21.10 -20.30 6.95
C GLY A 40 -21.68 -19.04 6.31
N CYS A 41 -21.86 -19.03 5.00
CA CYS A 41 -22.50 -17.93 4.27
C CYS A 41 -23.97 -17.69 4.65
N LYS A 42 -24.66 -18.70 5.20
CA LYS A 42 -26.04 -18.61 5.69
C LYS A 42 -26.11 -18.30 7.20
N ASN A 43 -25.00 -18.48 7.91
CA ASN A 43 -24.92 -18.32 9.36
C ASN A 43 -24.62 -16.87 9.76
N LYS A 44 -25.55 -16.20 10.42
CA LYS A 44 -25.41 -14.80 10.86
C LYS A 44 -24.17 -14.56 11.74
N LYS A 45 -23.76 -15.53 12.57
CA LYS A 45 -22.57 -15.41 13.42
C LYS A 45 -21.30 -15.43 12.58
N CYS A 46 -21.23 -16.31 11.57
CA CYS A 46 -20.09 -16.39 10.66
C CYS A 46 -19.96 -15.13 9.80
N ILE A 47 -21.06 -14.63 9.27
CA ILE A 47 -21.11 -13.36 8.53
C ILE A 47 -20.67 -12.20 9.44
N GLY A 48 -21.20 -12.14 10.67
CA GLY A 48 -20.82 -11.11 11.65
C GLY A 48 -19.33 -11.15 12.01
N ALA A 49 -18.73 -12.33 12.11
CA ALA A 49 -17.30 -12.49 12.36
C ALA A 49 -16.44 -11.94 11.19
N VAL A 50 -16.82 -12.24 9.95
CA VAL A 50 -16.13 -11.71 8.76
C VAL A 50 -16.25 -10.18 8.69
N LEU A 51 -17.46 -9.64 8.92
CA LEU A 51 -17.66 -8.19 8.95
C LEU A 51 -16.86 -7.53 10.06
N ALA A 52 -16.73 -8.17 11.22
CA ALA A 52 -15.89 -7.67 12.32
C ALA A 52 -14.41 -7.64 11.93
N VAL A 53 -13.90 -8.69 11.26
CA VAL A 53 -12.51 -8.71 10.75
C VAL A 53 -12.30 -7.58 9.74
N MET A 54 -13.19 -7.43 8.76
CA MET A 54 -13.12 -6.33 7.80
C MET A 54 -13.12 -4.97 8.48
N LEU A 55 -13.99 -4.77 9.47
CA LEU A 55 -14.09 -3.51 10.23
C LEU A 55 -12.79 -3.22 10.99
N ILE A 56 -12.20 -4.23 11.65
CA ILE A 56 -10.93 -4.10 12.37
C ILE A 56 -9.82 -3.68 11.41
N LEU A 57 -9.74 -4.30 10.23
CA LEU A 57 -8.76 -3.93 9.20
C LEU A 57 -8.97 -2.49 8.72
N CYS A 58 -10.21 -2.08 8.45
CA CYS A 58 -10.53 -0.71 8.04
C CYS A 58 -10.19 0.32 9.14
N ILE A 59 -10.47 0.00 10.41
CA ILE A 59 -10.08 0.85 11.55
C ILE A 59 -8.56 0.93 11.66
N GLY A 60 -7.84 -0.17 11.46
CA GLY A 60 -6.38 -0.19 11.42
C GLY A 60 -5.82 0.74 10.36
N VAL A 61 -6.35 0.68 9.13
CA VAL A 61 -5.95 1.58 8.02
C VAL A 61 -6.28 3.03 8.37
N ALA A 62 -7.48 3.32 8.88
CA ALA A 62 -7.86 4.67 9.29
C ALA A 62 -6.95 5.22 10.41
N GLY A 63 -6.56 4.37 11.36
CA GLY A 63 -5.60 4.70 12.41
C GLY A 63 -4.22 5.03 11.85
N MET A 64 -3.72 4.26 10.89
CA MET A 64 -2.45 4.52 10.21
C MET A 64 -2.46 5.86 9.46
N VAL A 65 -3.56 6.20 8.79
CA VAL A 65 -3.75 7.50 8.13
C VAL A 65 -3.71 8.63 9.16
N GLN A 66 -4.44 8.49 10.29
CA GLN A 66 -4.47 9.49 11.35
C GLN A 66 -3.10 9.71 12.01
N LEU A 67 -2.33 8.65 12.18
CA LEU A 67 -0.99 8.71 12.78
C LEU A 67 0.08 9.20 11.78
N ASN A 68 -0.30 9.59 10.56
CA ASN A 68 0.61 9.97 9.48
C ASN A 68 1.72 8.91 9.23
N THR A 69 1.40 7.65 9.42
CA THR A 69 2.34 6.53 9.27
C THR A 69 2.80 6.37 7.82
N PHE A 70 1.96 6.75 6.87
CA PHE A 70 2.30 6.89 5.45
C PHE A 70 2.95 8.25 5.26
N SER A 71 4.27 8.31 5.36
CA SER A 71 5.07 9.53 5.44
C SER A 71 4.66 10.63 4.43
N PRO A 72 4.40 11.86 4.90
CA PRO A 72 4.06 12.98 4.03
C PRO A 72 5.23 13.47 3.17
N ARG A 73 6.48 13.16 3.54
CA ARG A 73 7.67 13.70 2.87
C ARG A 73 8.03 13.03 1.54
N GLY A 74 7.53 11.83 1.26
CA GLY A 74 7.78 11.11 0.00
C GLY A 74 6.60 11.07 -0.96
N GLY A 75 5.51 11.79 -0.68
CA GLY A 75 4.22 11.59 -1.31
C GLY A 75 3.76 12.64 -2.30
N GLN A 76 4.60 13.56 -2.74
CA GLN A 76 4.16 14.65 -3.63
C GLN A 76 4.17 14.28 -5.12
N ILE A 77 4.83 13.20 -5.50
CA ILE A 77 5.02 12.78 -6.90
C ILE A 77 3.71 12.74 -7.69
N HIS A 78 2.67 12.09 -7.16
CA HIS A 78 1.37 12.00 -7.84
C HIS A 78 0.63 13.36 -7.87
N GLN A 79 0.84 14.21 -6.87
CA GLN A 79 0.28 15.55 -6.82
C GLN A 79 0.94 16.46 -7.86
N GLU A 80 2.26 16.36 -8.02
CA GLU A 80 3.04 17.09 -9.03
C GLU A 80 2.64 16.67 -10.44
N LEU A 81 2.51 15.34 -10.67
CA LEU A 81 2.00 14.84 -11.95
C LEU A 81 0.57 15.33 -12.23
N THR A 82 -0.29 15.40 -11.20
CA THR A 82 -1.65 15.92 -11.38
C THR A 82 -1.63 17.35 -11.86
N LYS A 83 -0.80 18.21 -11.28
CA LYS A 83 -0.63 19.60 -11.73
C LYS A 83 -0.07 19.66 -13.15
N ALA A 84 0.98 18.89 -13.44
CA ALA A 84 1.58 18.84 -14.76
C ALA A 84 0.54 18.45 -15.85
N ILE A 85 -0.29 17.44 -15.57
CA ILE A 85 -1.37 17.03 -16.51
C ILE A 85 -2.41 18.14 -16.70
N MET A 86 -2.80 18.83 -15.61
CA MET A 86 -3.73 19.97 -15.72
C MET A 86 -3.16 21.11 -16.57
N ASP A 87 -1.85 21.28 -16.57
CA ASP A 87 -1.13 22.25 -17.41
C ASP A 87 -0.83 21.71 -18.83
N GLY A 88 -1.32 20.51 -19.18
CA GLY A 88 -1.10 19.90 -20.48
C GLY A 88 0.30 19.29 -20.68
N ARG A 89 1.01 18.96 -19.59
CA ARG A 89 2.38 18.42 -19.58
C ARG A 89 2.40 17.03 -18.95
N LEU A 90 3.41 16.22 -19.31
CA LEU A 90 3.69 14.93 -18.67
C LEU A 90 5.00 14.94 -17.88
N TYR A 91 5.80 15.99 -18.00
CA TYR A 91 7.01 16.21 -17.22
C TYR A 91 6.74 17.10 -16.01
N LEU A 92 7.54 16.95 -14.99
CA LEU A 92 7.43 17.71 -13.74
C LEU A 92 8.08 19.08 -13.87
N ASP A 93 7.66 20.02 -13.03
CA ASP A 93 8.21 21.38 -12.98
C ASP A 93 9.61 21.45 -12.34
N GLU A 94 10.02 20.39 -11.65
CA GLU A 94 11.29 20.36 -10.96
C GLU A 94 12.44 20.24 -11.96
N GLU A 95 13.39 21.17 -11.87
CA GLU A 95 14.54 21.19 -12.77
C GLU A 95 15.59 20.17 -12.31
N PRO A 96 16.02 19.26 -13.20
CA PRO A 96 17.11 18.35 -12.92
C PRO A 96 18.44 19.11 -12.78
N PRO A 97 19.40 18.59 -12.00
CA PRO A 97 20.73 19.17 -11.98
C PRO A 97 21.41 19.05 -13.34
N GLN A 98 22.10 20.12 -13.76
CA GLN A 98 22.71 20.22 -15.10
C GLN A 98 23.72 19.12 -15.38
N TYR A 99 24.44 18.62 -14.36
CA TYR A 99 25.41 17.54 -14.56
C TYR A 99 24.79 16.22 -15.09
N LEU A 100 23.47 16.06 -14.98
CA LEU A 100 22.81 14.87 -15.58
C LEU A 100 22.80 14.92 -17.11
N GLU A 101 22.81 16.11 -17.72
CA GLU A 101 22.88 16.30 -19.16
C GLU A 101 24.27 15.96 -19.72
N GLU A 102 25.31 16.13 -18.90
CA GLU A 102 26.70 15.88 -19.28
C GLU A 102 27.10 14.41 -19.14
N MET A 103 26.24 13.58 -18.54
CA MET A 103 26.51 12.16 -18.31
C MET A 103 26.14 11.33 -19.54
N ASP A 104 27.03 10.41 -19.94
CA ASP A 104 26.74 9.41 -20.98
C ASP A 104 25.58 8.48 -20.56
N ASN A 105 25.51 8.17 -19.28
CA ASN A 105 24.40 7.41 -18.68
C ASN A 105 23.90 8.12 -17.42
N PRO A 106 22.79 8.90 -17.52
CA PRO A 106 22.20 9.59 -16.38
C PRO A 106 21.73 8.68 -15.24
N TYR A 107 21.70 7.37 -15.44
CA TYR A 107 21.28 6.37 -14.46
C TYR A 107 22.43 5.64 -13.77
N ASP A 108 23.69 6.01 -14.05
CA ASP A 108 24.86 5.46 -13.35
C ASP A 108 24.91 6.02 -11.92
N PHE A 109 24.66 5.12 -10.95
CA PHE A 109 24.63 5.45 -9.53
C PHE A 109 25.94 6.10 -9.06
N ASN A 110 27.09 5.49 -9.38
CA ASN A 110 28.38 5.94 -8.87
C ASN A 110 28.76 7.30 -9.45
N GLN A 111 28.45 7.52 -10.71
CA GLN A 111 28.70 8.78 -11.39
C GLN A 111 27.80 9.90 -10.87
N ARG A 112 26.51 9.62 -10.61
CA ARG A 112 25.58 10.56 -9.97
C ARG A 112 26.08 11.01 -8.60
N GLU A 113 26.41 10.05 -7.72
CA GLU A 113 26.93 10.35 -6.38
C GLU A 113 28.20 11.21 -6.44
N TYR A 114 29.13 10.84 -7.31
CA TYR A 114 30.37 11.57 -7.49
C TYR A 114 30.13 13.00 -7.96
N LEU A 115 29.26 13.22 -8.94
CA LEU A 115 28.95 14.55 -9.48
C LEU A 115 28.15 15.38 -8.50
N GLN A 116 27.21 14.79 -7.76
CA GLN A 116 26.47 15.51 -6.71
C GLN A 116 27.40 16.06 -5.61
N VAL A 117 28.40 15.30 -5.21
CA VAL A 117 29.40 15.76 -4.22
C VAL A 117 30.23 16.93 -4.77
N ARG A 118 30.49 16.97 -6.08
CA ARG A 118 31.26 18.02 -6.75
C ARG A 118 30.45 19.28 -7.02
N HIS A 119 29.16 19.14 -7.32
CA HIS A 119 28.25 20.24 -7.70
C HIS A 119 27.21 20.49 -6.59
N LYS A 120 27.72 20.80 -5.39
CA LYS A 120 26.86 21.10 -4.22
C LYS A 120 26.01 22.35 -4.37
N ASP A 121 26.32 23.19 -5.33
CA ASP A 121 25.58 24.39 -5.73
C ASP A 121 24.33 24.08 -6.59
N GLN A 122 24.25 22.88 -7.15
CA GLN A 122 23.11 22.42 -7.93
C GLN A 122 22.11 21.64 -7.07
N PRO A 123 20.84 21.52 -7.49
CA PRO A 123 19.86 20.72 -6.77
C PRO A 123 20.28 19.25 -6.73
N GLU A 124 19.84 18.54 -5.67
CA GLU A 124 20.06 17.09 -5.58
C GLU A 124 19.22 16.37 -6.63
N TYR A 125 19.81 15.36 -7.28
CA TYR A 125 19.03 14.52 -8.19
C TYR A 125 17.99 13.70 -7.44
N LYS A 126 16.89 13.40 -8.11
CA LYS A 126 15.79 12.61 -7.55
C LYS A 126 15.91 11.16 -7.97
N TRP A 127 15.90 10.25 -7.00
CA TRP A 127 15.99 8.80 -7.23
C TRP A 127 14.72 8.23 -7.88
N ASP A 128 13.58 8.73 -7.46
CA ASP A 128 12.27 8.21 -7.82
C ASP A 128 11.69 8.85 -9.09
N TYR A 129 12.53 9.50 -9.91
CA TYR A 129 12.14 10.15 -11.14
C TYR A 129 12.92 9.60 -12.33
N ALA A 130 12.24 9.43 -13.46
CA ALA A 130 12.88 9.15 -14.73
C ALA A 130 13.39 10.47 -15.32
N TYR A 131 14.66 10.50 -15.72
CA TYR A 131 15.26 11.62 -16.41
C TYR A 131 15.29 11.37 -17.91
N TYR A 132 14.78 12.31 -18.69
CA TYR A 132 14.83 12.27 -20.14
C TYR A 132 14.78 13.68 -20.74
N ASP A 133 15.69 13.97 -21.64
CA ASP A 133 15.77 15.23 -22.39
C ASP A 133 15.66 16.48 -21.48
N GLY A 134 16.52 16.56 -20.44
CA GLY A 134 16.54 17.66 -19.51
C GLY A 134 15.32 17.77 -18.59
N LYS A 135 14.48 16.75 -18.49
CA LYS A 135 13.24 16.80 -17.71
C LYS A 135 13.04 15.57 -16.84
N TYR A 136 12.32 15.75 -15.73
CA TYR A 136 11.89 14.66 -14.90
C TYR A 136 10.49 14.16 -15.27
N TYR A 137 10.35 12.83 -15.31
CA TYR A 137 9.10 12.12 -15.55
C TYR A 137 8.83 11.12 -14.43
N ILE A 138 7.56 10.79 -14.20
CA ILE A 138 7.18 9.75 -13.27
C ILE A 138 7.09 8.41 -14.01
N TYR A 139 7.77 7.38 -13.50
CA TYR A 139 7.67 6.01 -14.00
C TYR A 139 6.73 5.12 -13.16
N PHE A 140 6.26 5.62 -12.02
CA PHE A 140 5.23 4.95 -11.23
C PHE A 140 3.88 4.99 -11.96
N GLY A 141 3.02 4.01 -11.67
CA GLY A 141 1.73 3.90 -12.36
C GLY A 141 0.88 5.17 -12.25
N ILE A 142 0.41 5.65 -13.39
CA ILE A 142 -0.45 6.84 -13.52
C ILE A 142 -1.87 6.63 -12.96
N LEU A 143 -2.29 5.38 -12.74
CA LEU A 143 -3.66 5.03 -12.38
C LEU A 143 -4.19 5.75 -11.14
N PRO A 144 -3.44 5.89 -10.02
CA PRO A 144 -3.89 6.67 -8.87
C PRO A 144 -4.17 8.14 -9.23
N VAL A 145 -3.35 8.72 -10.12
CA VAL A 145 -3.54 10.10 -10.58
C VAL A 145 -4.85 10.23 -11.34
N LEU A 146 -5.10 9.35 -12.31
CA LEU A 146 -6.29 9.40 -13.15
C LEU A 146 -7.58 9.10 -12.39
N LEU A 147 -7.55 8.20 -11.40
CA LEU A 147 -8.74 7.78 -10.67
C LEU A 147 -9.07 8.64 -9.46
N MET A 148 -8.06 9.20 -8.78
CA MET A 148 -8.25 9.87 -7.50
C MET A 148 -7.85 11.34 -7.54
N TYR A 149 -6.60 11.64 -7.89
CA TYR A 149 -6.09 13.01 -7.79
C TYR A 149 -6.68 13.93 -8.84
N LEU A 150 -6.62 13.55 -10.11
CA LEU A 150 -7.04 14.39 -11.23
C LEU A 150 -8.53 14.74 -11.21
N PRO A 151 -9.46 13.78 -11.04
CA PRO A 151 -10.89 14.10 -11.02
C PRO A 151 -11.27 15.01 -9.86
N ILE A 152 -10.72 14.75 -8.66
CA ILE A 152 -11.05 15.54 -7.49
C ILE A 152 -10.44 16.93 -7.60
N TYR A 153 -9.19 17.04 -8.02
CA TYR A 153 -8.54 18.34 -8.21
C TYR A 153 -9.22 19.18 -9.30
N ALA A 154 -9.55 18.57 -10.43
CA ALA A 154 -10.24 19.26 -11.53
C ALA A 154 -11.64 19.79 -11.15
N LEU A 155 -12.37 19.05 -10.28
CA LEU A 155 -13.72 19.42 -9.88
C LEU A 155 -13.77 20.38 -8.68
N THR A 156 -12.82 20.26 -7.76
CA THR A 156 -12.89 20.96 -6.45
C THR A 156 -11.74 21.96 -6.23
N GLY A 157 -10.66 21.89 -7.01
CA GLY A 157 -9.42 22.62 -6.76
C GLY A 157 -8.64 22.12 -5.54
N ILE A 158 -9.10 21.04 -4.86
CA ILE A 158 -8.47 20.52 -3.64
C ILE A 158 -7.53 19.38 -3.99
N MET A 159 -6.25 19.56 -3.67
CA MET A 159 -5.25 18.51 -3.83
C MET A 159 -5.34 17.51 -2.66
N LEU A 160 -5.60 16.25 -2.99
CA LEU A 160 -5.68 15.19 -1.96
C LEU A 160 -4.31 14.93 -1.33
N ARG A 161 -4.32 14.60 -0.04
CA ARG A 161 -3.15 14.09 0.66
C ARG A 161 -2.90 12.64 0.27
N THR A 162 -1.64 12.28 0.08
CA THR A 162 -1.24 10.92 -0.34
C THR A 162 -1.67 9.85 0.65
N ASP A 163 -1.55 10.11 1.96
CA ASP A 163 -1.96 9.20 3.02
C ASP A 163 -3.47 8.89 2.97
N LEU A 164 -4.29 9.90 2.68
CA LEU A 164 -5.74 9.72 2.51
C LEU A 164 -6.05 8.83 1.29
N VAL A 165 -5.38 9.09 0.16
CA VAL A 165 -5.57 8.29 -1.06
C VAL A 165 -5.14 6.84 -0.84
N VAL A 166 -3.98 6.62 -0.23
CA VAL A 166 -3.51 5.27 0.15
C VAL A 166 -4.50 4.59 1.09
N GLY A 167 -5.03 5.31 2.10
CA GLY A 167 -6.05 4.79 3.01
C GLY A 167 -7.32 4.34 2.29
N ILE A 168 -7.85 5.17 1.39
CA ILE A 168 -9.05 4.84 0.59
C ILE A 168 -8.79 3.60 -0.28
N LEU A 169 -7.67 3.57 -1.01
CA LEU A 169 -7.31 2.45 -1.88
C LEU A 169 -7.10 1.16 -1.07
N SER A 170 -6.52 1.25 0.13
CA SER A 170 -6.35 0.10 1.03
C SER A 170 -7.70 -0.46 1.49
N ILE A 171 -8.66 0.39 1.84
CA ILE A 171 -10.02 -0.04 2.21
C ILE A 171 -10.72 -0.72 1.03
N LEU A 172 -10.60 -0.16 -0.17
CA LEU A 172 -11.14 -0.76 -1.39
C LEU A 172 -10.48 -2.12 -1.68
N LEU A 173 -9.16 -2.23 -1.48
CA LEU A 173 -8.42 -3.48 -1.65
C LEU A 173 -8.90 -4.55 -0.66
N ILE A 174 -9.11 -4.20 0.61
CA ILE A 174 -9.70 -5.12 1.61
C ILE A 174 -11.04 -5.65 1.10
N GLY A 175 -11.94 -4.78 0.69
CA GLY A 175 -13.26 -5.17 0.16
C GLY A 175 -13.15 -6.08 -1.07
N ALA A 176 -12.27 -5.72 -2.02
CA ALA A 176 -12.04 -6.50 -3.24
C ALA A 176 -11.43 -7.88 -2.94
N SER A 177 -10.50 -7.98 -1.99
CA SER A 177 -9.89 -9.25 -1.57
C SER A 177 -10.95 -10.19 -0.98
N PHE A 178 -11.77 -9.70 -0.05
CA PHE A 178 -12.86 -10.51 0.51
C PHE A 178 -13.88 -10.93 -0.54
N TRP A 179 -14.23 -10.03 -1.45
CA TRP A 179 -15.14 -10.37 -2.54
C TRP A 179 -14.56 -11.42 -3.49
N LEU A 180 -13.30 -11.26 -3.91
CA LEU A 180 -12.62 -12.20 -4.81
C LEU A 180 -12.53 -13.60 -4.19
N VAL A 181 -12.06 -13.69 -2.94
CA VAL A 181 -11.94 -14.99 -2.26
C VAL A 181 -13.31 -15.62 -2.06
N ARG A 182 -14.36 -14.83 -1.73
CA ARG A 182 -15.74 -15.32 -1.67
C ARG A 182 -16.20 -15.93 -2.99
N GLU A 183 -15.94 -15.27 -4.12
CA GLU A 183 -16.29 -15.80 -5.43
C GLU A 183 -15.56 -17.10 -5.76
N ILE A 184 -14.27 -17.18 -5.43
CA ILE A 184 -13.47 -18.42 -5.59
C ILE A 184 -14.09 -19.56 -4.76
N PHE A 185 -14.37 -19.31 -3.48
CA PHE A 185 -14.94 -20.33 -2.60
C PHE A 185 -16.35 -20.74 -3.03
N SER A 186 -17.18 -19.82 -3.47
CA SER A 186 -18.53 -20.10 -3.93
C SER A 186 -18.58 -20.99 -5.17
N ARG A 187 -17.53 -20.99 -5.99
CA ARG A 187 -17.47 -21.78 -7.24
C ARG A 187 -16.76 -23.12 -7.04
N TRP A 188 -15.62 -23.11 -6.36
CA TRP A 188 -14.75 -24.30 -6.33
C TRP A 188 -14.58 -24.96 -4.96
N PHE A 189 -14.83 -24.23 -3.86
CA PHE A 189 -14.52 -24.70 -2.49
C PHE A 189 -15.70 -24.63 -1.53
N ARG A 190 -16.91 -24.91 -2.00
CA ARG A 190 -18.15 -24.80 -1.19
C ARG A 190 -18.16 -25.68 0.06
N SER A 191 -17.55 -26.86 -0.02
CA SER A 191 -17.46 -27.84 1.08
C SER A 191 -16.26 -27.58 2.00
N SER A 192 -15.36 -26.67 1.64
CA SER A 192 -14.19 -26.33 2.47
C SER A 192 -14.61 -25.58 3.74
N SER A 193 -13.75 -25.60 4.76
CA SER A 193 -14.03 -24.87 6.00
C SER A 193 -14.22 -23.38 5.76
N TYR A 194 -15.29 -22.82 6.35
CA TYR A 194 -15.58 -21.39 6.29
C TYR A 194 -14.45 -20.52 6.87
N LEU A 195 -13.69 -21.04 7.83
CA LEU A 195 -12.59 -20.33 8.47
C LEU A 195 -11.47 -19.95 7.48
N LEU A 196 -11.27 -20.76 6.42
CA LEU A 196 -10.28 -20.46 5.39
C LEU A 196 -10.62 -19.19 4.61
N TYR A 197 -11.90 -18.85 4.50
CA TYR A 197 -12.33 -17.67 3.75
C TYR A 197 -11.77 -16.36 4.33
N PRO A 198 -12.01 -15.98 5.59
CA PRO A 198 -11.41 -14.75 6.13
C PRO A 198 -9.88 -14.81 6.21
N ILE A 199 -9.29 -15.98 6.49
CA ILE A 199 -7.82 -16.12 6.55
C ILE A 199 -7.19 -15.79 5.20
N LEU A 200 -7.68 -16.38 4.11
CA LEU A 200 -7.14 -16.16 2.77
C LEU A 200 -7.50 -14.77 2.21
N SER A 201 -8.55 -14.14 2.74
CA SER A 201 -8.91 -12.77 2.35
C SER A 201 -8.01 -11.71 2.98
N THR A 202 -7.30 -12.05 4.05
CA THR A 202 -6.40 -11.16 4.80
C THR A 202 -4.92 -11.41 4.54
N ALA A 203 -4.58 -12.48 3.82
CA ALA A 203 -3.20 -12.83 3.44
C ALA A 203 -2.75 -12.03 2.21
#